data_1e2ee23bcecd719c63ae86c205daf602
#
_entry.id   1e2ee23bcecd719c63ae86c205daf602
#
_cell.length_a   1.000
_cell.length_b   1.000
_cell.length_c   1.000
_cell.angle_alpha   90.00
_cell.angle_beta   90.00
_cell.angle_gamma   90.00
#
_symmetry.space_group_name_H-M   'P 1'
#
loop_
_entity.id
_entity.type
_entity.pdbx_description
1 polymer ?
#
loop_
_entity_poly.entity_id
_entity_poly.type
_entity_poly.pdbx_seq_one_letter_code
_entity_poly.pdbx_strand_id
1 'polypeptide(L)'
;MSFVIGLKCRECGREYPKQPLAGCEDCFAPLEVDYDYEGISRMLSREAIASRPKNLWRYRELLPIDADPIVGLASGATPLIRTSRLGRELGIEDLYIKNDSVNSPTLSFKDRVTAVAINKALEFKLEAVGCASTGNLANSVAANSAAAGLAAYILIPENLEPNKIAATSIYGARVIAVRGNYDDVNRLCTEVAERHPWGFVNVNLRPFYGEGSKTFGYEIAEQLGWRAPAAVVVPMAGGSLITKIHKGLKELERLGLLEEEVRTRLYGAQATGCNPIAAAVKRGSQEIQPVKPLTIAKSLAIGNPADGYHAAGLIAASGGWSEDVSDQEIVAGIKLLAETEGIFTETAGGVTVAVTRKLIEQGRIKPDDLTVIAITGNGLKTPEAVELGRPVVIDPKVAQFEQVISGLAARA
;
A
#
# COMPACT_ATOMS: atom_id res chain seq x y z
N MET A 1 9.93 -19.45 17.01
CA MET A 1 9.63 -20.54 16.04
C MET A 1 8.84 -19.92 14.89
N SER A 2 9.19 -20.24 13.65
CA SER A 2 8.41 -19.83 12.48
C SER A 2 7.30 -20.83 12.19
N PHE A 3 6.16 -20.32 11.78
CA PHE A 3 5.04 -21.11 11.31
C PHE A 3 4.97 -21.19 9.77
N VAL A 4 6.01 -20.72 9.09
CA VAL A 4 6.10 -20.85 7.64
C VAL A 4 6.47 -22.27 7.27
N ILE A 5 5.65 -22.93 6.46
CA ILE A 5 5.91 -24.25 5.88
C ILE A 5 6.83 -24.12 4.68
N GLY A 6 6.50 -23.19 3.75
CA GLY A 6 7.21 -22.98 2.50
C GLY A 6 6.56 -21.90 1.65
N LEU A 7 6.73 -22.03 0.34
CA LEU A 7 6.00 -21.23 -0.65
C LEU A 7 5.08 -22.13 -1.45
N LYS A 8 3.95 -21.61 -1.91
CA LYS A 8 2.96 -22.33 -2.71
C LYS A 8 2.51 -21.51 -3.90
N CYS A 9 2.42 -22.12 -5.06
CA CYS A 9 1.88 -21.46 -6.24
C CYS A 9 0.38 -21.22 -6.09
N ARG A 10 -0.08 -20.02 -6.40
CA ARG A 10 -1.50 -19.62 -6.31
C ARG A 10 -2.37 -20.34 -7.35
N GLU A 11 -1.81 -20.73 -8.49
CA GLU A 11 -2.55 -21.33 -9.60
C GLU A 11 -2.47 -22.86 -9.60
N CYS A 12 -1.27 -23.42 -9.70
CA CYS A 12 -1.10 -24.87 -9.83
C CYS A 12 -0.90 -25.62 -8.51
N GLY A 13 -0.76 -24.89 -7.38
CA GLY A 13 -0.59 -25.49 -6.06
C GLY A 13 0.80 -26.09 -5.79
N ARG A 14 1.78 -26.00 -6.72
CA ARG A 14 3.14 -26.51 -6.51
C ARG A 14 3.79 -25.86 -5.30
N GLU A 15 4.42 -26.69 -4.47
CA GLU A 15 5.10 -26.29 -3.24
C GLU A 15 6.60 -26.12 -3.46
N TYR A 16 7.19 -25.18 -2.73
CA TYR A 16 8.59 -24.82 -2.78
C TYR A 16 9.14 -24.60 -1.37
N PRO A 17 10.44 -24.86 -1.14
CA PRO A 17 11.08 -24.53 0.12
C PRO A 17 11.12 -23.00 0.34
N LYS A 18 11.47 -22.59 1.57
CA LYS A 18 11.69 -21.18 1.93
C LYS A 18 12.97 -20.66 1.26
N GLN A 19 12.84 -20.07 0.09
CA GLN A 19 13.96 -19.52 -0.67
C GLN A 19 13.54 -18.31 -1.51
N PRO A 20 14.45 -17.44 -1.93
CA PRO A 20 14.14 -16.32 -2.82
C PRO A 20 13.74 -16.83 -4.20
N LEU A 21 12.47 -16.70 -4.57
CA LEU A 21 11.93 -17.10 -5.87
C LEU A 21 11.02 -16.01 -6.43
N ALA A 22 11.14 -15.73 -7.72
CA ALA A 22 10.33 -14.71 -8.41
C ALA A 22 8.89 -15.18 -8.68
N GLY A 23 8.71 -16.46 -8.98
CA GLY A 23 7.43 -17.08 -9.34
C GLY A 23 7.51 -18.60 -9.43
N CYS A 24 6.42 -19.21 -9.81
CA CYS A 24 6.35 -20.64 -10.06
C CYS A 24 7.17 -21.02 -11.30
N GLU A 25 7.95 -22.08 -11.19
CA GLU A 25 8.79 -22.58 -12.29
C GLU A 25 7.99 -23.28 -13.40
N ASP A 26 6.78 -23.78 -13.08
CA ASP A 26 5.95 -24.51 -14.04
C ASP A 26 4.97 -23.60 -14.81
N CYS A 27 4.24 -22.74 -14.09
CA CYS A 27 3.17 -21.91 -14.67
C CYS A 27 3.43 -20.40 -14.58
N PHE A 28 4.59 -19.99 -14.07
CA PHE A 28 5.03 -18.61 -13.91
C PHE A 28 4.11 -17.74 -13.04
N ALA A 29 3.12 -18.33 -12.37
CA ALA A 29 2.20 -17.62 -11.50
C ALA A 29 2.88 -17.15 -10.20
N PRO A 30 2.29 -16.17 -9.49
CA PRO A 30 2.78 -15.69 -8.21
C PRO A 30 2.83 -16.79 -7.15
N LEU A 31 3.88 -16.78 -6.34
CA LEU A 31 4.01 -17.61 -5.15
C LEU A 31 3.46 -16.89 -3.93
N GLU A 32 2.92 -17.66 -2.99
CA GLU A 32 2.51 -17.18 -1.66
C GLU A 32 3.23 -17.96 -0.57
N VAL A 33 3.39 -17.32 0.58
CA VAL A 33 3.88 -17.98 1.78
C VAL A 33 2.78 -18.89 2.33
N ASP A 34 3.13 -20.13 2.58
CA ASP A 34 2.27 -21.13 3.23
C ASP A 34 2.59 -21.24 4.72
N TYR A 35 1.54 -21.34 5.56
CA TYR A 35 1.65 -21.30 7.01
C TYR A 35 0.99 -22.49 7.69
N ASP A 36 1.57 -22.96 8.79
CA ASP A 36 0.92 -23.86 9.75
C ASP A 36 -0.11 -23.10 10.60
N TYR A 37 -1.32 -22.91 10.06
CA TYR A 37 -2.39 -22.23 10.76
C TYR A 37 -2.88 -22.99 12.01
N GLU A 38 -2.73 -24.31 12.07
CA GLU A 38 -3.07 -25.07 13.28
C GLU A 38 -2.08 -24.78 14.40
N GLY A 39 -0.79 -24.74 14.09
CA GLY A 39 0.24 -24.34 15.03
C GLY A 39 0.03 -22.89 15.52
N ILE A 40 -0.30 -21.96 14.61
CA ILE A 40 -0.57 -20.58 14.94
C ILE A 40 -1.78 -20.46 15.89
N SER A 41 -2.88 -21.16 15.62
CA SER A 41 -4.12 -21.08 16.41
C SER A 41 -3.95 -21.50 17.89
N ARG A 42 -2.95 -22.35 18.17
CA ARG A 42 -2.62 -22.78 19.54
C ARG A 42 -1.85 -21.73 20.35
N MET A 43 -1.25 -20.75 19.69
CA MET A 43 -0.33 -19.79 20.32
C MET A 43 -0.80 -18.34 20.21
N LEU A 44 -1.52 -17.99 19.15
CA LEU A 44 -1.93 -16.62 18.89
C LEU A 44 -3.35 -16.38 19.45
N SER A 45 -3.48 -15.40 20.33
CA SER A 45 -4.75 -14.92 20.86
C SER A 45 -4.82 -13.38 20.79
N ARG A 46 -6.01 -12.82 20.99
CA ARG A 46 -6.19 -11.35 21.08
C ARG A 46 -5.36 -10.76 22.21
N GLU A 47 -5.28 -11.42 23.35
CA GLU A 47 -4.50 -11.01 24.52
C GLU A 47 -3.01 -11.08 24.23
N ALA A 48 -2.55 -12.12 23.56
CA ALA A 48 -1.15 -12.24 23.13
C ALA A 48 -0.75 -11.11 22.19
N ILE A 49 -1.60 -10.76 21.22
CA ILE A 49 -1.39 -9.61 20.33
C ILE A 49 -1.38 -8.31 21.12
N ALA A 50 -2.37 -8.09 21.99
CA ALA A 50 -2.52 -6.86 22.77
C ALA A 50 -1.34 -6.60 23.74
N SER A 51 -0.68 -7.64 24.24
CA SER A 51 0.46 -7.55 25.17
C SER A 51 1.76 -7.08 24.50
N ARG A 52 1.84 -7.08 23.17
CA ARG A 52 3.04 -6.77 22.41
C ARG A 52 3.15 -5.30 22.04
N PRO A 53 4.37 -4.80 21.73
CA PRO A 53 4.56 -3.44 21.23
C PRO A 53 3.66 -3.12 20.02
N LYS A 54 3.18 -1.88 19.96
CA LYS A 54 2.33 -1.41 18.87
C LYS A 54 3.14 -1.16 17.58
N ASN A 55 3.42 -2.20 16.86
CA ASN A 55 4.04 -2.19 15.52
C ASN A 55 3.57 -3.41 14.72
N LEU A 56 4.00 -3.56 13.47
CA LEU A 56 3.59 -4.68 12.61
C LEU A 56 4.02 -6.06 13.15
N TRP A 57 5.08 -6.14 13.97
CA TRP A 57 5.64 -7.39 14.49
C TRP A 57 4.81 -8.01 15.62
N ARG A 58 3.77 -7.32 16.08
CA ARG A 58 2.82 -7.90 17.05
C ARG A 58 2.05 -9.11 16.49
N TYR A 59 2.03 -9.26 15.17
CA TYR A 59 1.44 -10.38 14.42
C TYR A 59 2.50 -11.34 13.87
N ARG A 60 3.63 -11.50 14.57
CA ARG A 60 4.82 -12.21 14.08
C ARG A 60 4.57 -13.64 13.60
N GLU A 61 3.62 -14.37 14.19
CA GLU A 61 3.25 -15.73 13.81
C GLU A 61 2.66 -15.80 12.38
N LEU A 62 2.04 -14.72 11.95
CA LEU A 62 1.44 -14.55 10.63
C LEU A 62 2.38 -13.85 9.63
N LEU A 63 3.65 -13.63 10.00
CA LEU A 63 4.65 -12.98 9.16
C LEU A 63 5.80 -13.95 8.84
N PRO A 64 6.40 -13.86 7.65
CA PRO A 64 7.32 -14.88 7.15
C PRO A 64 8.75 -14.69 7.65
N ILE A 65 8.94 -14.42 8.95
CA ILE A 65 10.26 -14.30 9.57
C ILE A 65 10.46 -15.36 10.64
N ASP A 66 11.66 -15.90 10.73
CA ASP A 66 12.05 -16.96 11.67
C ASP A 66 12.79 -16.37 12.88
N ALA A 67 13.57 -15.31 12.69
CA ALA A 67 14.34 -14.60 13.71
C ALA A 67 13.55 -13.41 14.31
N ASP A 68 14.11 -12.79 15.35
CA ASP A 68 13.59 -11.53 15.85
C ASP A 68 13.88 -10.40 14.84
N PRO A 69 12.91 -9.52 14.58
CA PRO A 69 13.08 -8.47 13.59
C PRO A 69 14.09 -7.42 14.03
N ILE A 70 14.94 -6.98 13.10
CA ILE A 70 15.95 -5.95 13.30
C ILE A 70 15.43 -4.59 12.83
N VAL A 71 14.64 -4.55 11.75
CA VAL A 71 14.09 -3.31 11.18
C VAL A 71 12.58 -3.32 11.17
N GLY A 72 11.98 -2.16 10.96
CA GLY A 72 10.53 -1.98 10.98
C GLY A 72 9.95 -1.97 12.40
N LEU A 73 10.76 -1.71 13.43
CA LEU A 73 10.33 -1.71 14.82
C LEU A 73 9.36 -0.56 15.17
N ALA A 74 9.29 0.47 14.33
CA ALA A 74 8.33 1.56 14.41
C ALA A 74 7.31 1.57 13.25
N SER A 75 7.32 0.54 12.38
CA SER A 75 6.39 0.42 11.26
C SER A 75 5.11 -0.27 11.70
N GLY A 76 3.99 0.11 11.11
CA GLY A 76 2.67 -0.42 11.46
C GLY A 76 2.06 0.27 12.67
N ALA A 77 0.96 -0.31 13.18
CA ALA A 77 0.10 0.28 14.23
C ALA A 77 -0.31 1.73 13.91
N THR A 78 -0.45 2.05 12.65
CA THR A 78 -0.86 3.38 12.18
C THR A 78 -2.30 3.69 12.62
N PRO A 79 -2.67 4.96 12.73
CA PRO A 79 -4.00 5.33 13.20
C PRO A 79 -5.12 4.80 12.29
N LEU A 80 -6.19 4.30 12.92
CA LEU A 80 -7.52 4.15 12.32
C LEU A 80 -8.37 5.30 12.85
N ILE A 81 -8.68 6.28 12.02
CA ILE A 81 -9.33 7.53 12.40
C ILE A 81 -10.79 7.48 11.96
N ARG A 82 -11.74 7.56 12.90
CA ARG A 82 -13.13 7.81 12.56
C ARG A 82 -13.27 9.24 12.06
N THR A 83 -13.77 9.43 10.86
CA THR A 83 -13.95 10.76 10.28
C THR A 83 -15.15 11.46 10.91
N SER A 84 -15.09 12.79 10.96
CA SER A 84 -16.22 13.58 11.43
C SER A 84 -16.76 14.51 10.35
N ARG A 85 -15.88 15.24 9.68
CA ARG A 85 -16.27 16.21 8.63
C ARG A 85 -16.33 15.53 7.26
N LEU A 86 -15.35 14.67 6.92
CA LEU A 86 -15.35 13.94 5.65
C LEU A 86 -16.56 13.00 5.55
N GLY A 87 -16.87 12.26 6.60
CA GLY A 87 -18.02 11.37 6.62
C GLY A 87 -19.33 12.13 6.39
N ARG A 88 -19.51 13.30 7.05
CA ARG A 88 -20.68 14.17 6.85
C ARG A 88 -20.75 14.72 5.41
N GLU A 89 -19.62 15.15 4.87
CA GLU A 89 -19.53 15.67 3.50
C GLU A 89 -19.86 14.61 2.44
N LEU A 90 -19.52 13.36 2.73
CA LEU A 90 -19.80 12.23 1.84
C LEU A 90 -21.12 11.50 2.14
N GLY A 91 -21.80 11.83 3.23
CA GLY A 91 -23.04 11.18 3.64
C GLY A 91 -22.87 9.75 4.19
N ILE A 92 -21.74 9.46 4.84
CA ILE A 92 -21.45 8.17 5.50
C ILE A 92 -21.30 8.38 7.00
N GLU A 93 -22.03 7.58 7.80
CA GLU A 93 -22.03 7.71 9.26
C GLU A 93 -20.78 7.10 9.91
N ASP A 94 -20.34 5.93 9.44
CA ASP A 94 -19.20 5.17 9.96
C ASP A 94 -18.06 5.06 8.92
N LEU A 95 -17.49 6.20 8.55
CA LEU A 95 -16.32 6.29 7.68
C LEU A 95 -15.04 6.39 8.51
N TYR A 96 -14.10 5.49 8.23
CA TYR A 96 -12.78 5.45 8.87
C TYR A 96 -11.65 5.59 7.86
N ILE A 97 -10.57 6.23 8.28
CA ILE A 97 -9.31 6.35 7.53
C ILE A 97 -8.26 5.46 8.18
N LYS A 98 -7.78 4.45 7.48
CA LYS A 98 -6.54 3.77 7.87
C LYS A 98 -5.36 4.56 7.31
N ASN A 99 -4.64 5.27 8.19
CA ASN A 99 -3.71 6.32 7.81
C ASN A 99 -2.25 5.86 7.82
N ASP A 100 -1.77 5.31 6.72
CA ASP A 100 -0.34 5.00 6.52
C ASP A 100 0.48 6.19 5.98
N SER A 101 -0.10 7.38 5.83
CA SER A 101 0.68 8.58 5.49
C SER A 101 1.63 9.03 6.61
N VAL A 102 1.48 8.46 7.79
CA VAL A 102 2.35 8.68 8.97
C VAL A 102 3.18 7.46 9.35
N ASN A 103 3.18 6.42 8.51
CA ASN A 103 3.92 5.18 8.79
C ASN A 103 5.45 5.44 8.76
N SER A 104 6.18 4.79 9.65
CA SER A 104 7.64 4.96 9.80
C SER A 104 8.40 3.87 9.03
N PRO A 105 9.58 4.20 8.47
CA PRO A 105 10.31 5.48 8.57
C PRO A 105 10.05 6.46 7.43
N THR A 106 9.38 6.06 6.34
CA THR A 106 9.35 6.86 5.11
C THR A 106 7.97 7.40 4.73
N LEU A 107 7.05 7.46 5.69
CA LEU A 107 5.72 8.07 5.55
C LEU A 107 4.87 7.42 4.44
N SER A 108 4.93 6.09 4.35
CA SER A 108 4.06 5.35 3.44
C SER A 108 3.82 3.89 3.87
N PHE A 109 2.78 3.30 3.32
CA PHE A 109 2.45 1.89 3.43
C PHE A 109 3.64 0.96 3.08
N LYS A 110 4.57 1.41 2.21
CA LYS A 110 5.71 0.60 1.77
C LYS A 110 6.63 0.18 2.91
N ASP A 111 6.64 0.89 4.01
CA ASP A 111 7.44 0.54 5.18
C ASP A 111 7.03 -0.79 5.81
N ARG A 112 5.75 -1.20 5.71
CA ARG A 112 5.29 -2.52 6.17
C ARG A 112 5.92 -3.67 5.40
N VAL A 113 5.82 -3.60 4.09
CA VAL A 113 6.27 -4.66 3.18
C VAL A 113 7.78 -4.73 3.09
N THR A 114 8.43 -3.58 3.14
CA THR A 114 9.89 -3.50 3.09
C THR A 114 10.52 -3.99 4.39
N ALA A 115 9.94 -3.67 5.55
CA ALA A 115 10.40 -4.21 6.83
C ALA A 115 10.46 -5.76 6.80
N VAL A 116 9.42 -6.41 6.29
CA VAL A 116 9.39 -7.88 6.15
C VAL A 116 10.45 -8.36 5.16
N ALA A 117 10.55 -7.73 3.98
CA ALA A 117 11.52 -8.14 2.96
C ALA A 117 12.97 -8.00 3.41
N ILE A 118 13.33 -6.92 4.11
CA ILE A 118 14.69 -6.69 4.58
C ILE A 118 15.08 -7.68 5.69
N ASN A 119 14.20 -7.92 6.69
CA ASN A 119 14.47 -8.95 7.69
C ASN A 119 14.63 -10.34 7.02
N LYS A 120 13.80 -10.66 6.00
CA LYS A 120 13.94 -11.92 5.27
C LYS A 120 15.21 -12.02 4.44
N ALA A 121 15.67 -10.90 3.85
CA ALA A 121 16.95 -10.83 3.15
C ALA A 121 18.13 -11.16 4.08
N LEU A 122 18.10 -10.64 5.32
CA LEU A 122 19.12 -10.95 6.34
C LEU A 122 19.09 -12.44 6.72
N GLU A 123 17.91 -13.04 6.91
CA GLU A 123 17.76 -14.48 7.19
C GLU A 123 18.30 -15.35 6.05
N PHE A 124 18.10 -14.95 4.81
CA PHE A 124 18.67 -15.62 3.63
C PHE A 124 20.15 -15.31 3.42
N LYS A 125 20.76 -14.47 4.28
CA LYS A 125 22.15 -14.05 4.17
C LYS A 125 22.50 -13.42 2.81
N LEU A 126 21.54 -12.66 2.25
CA LEU A 126 21.77 -11.96 1.00
C LEU A 126 22.75 -10.80 1.22
N GLU A 127 23.66 -10.60 0.27
CA GLU A 127 24.71 -9.57 0.37
C GLU A 127 24.21 -8.17 0.14
N ALA A 128 23.14 -8.04 -0.63
CA ALA A 128 22.52 -6.75 -0.95
C ALA A 128 21.03 -6.92 -1.24
N VAL A 129 20.31 -5.80 -1.18
CA VAL A 129 18.93 -5.72 -1.63
C VAL A 129 18.74 -4.63 -2.66
N GLY A 130 17.67 -4.73 -3.42
CA GLY A 130 17.34 -3.72 -4.41
C GLY A 130 15.87 -3.69 -4.79
N CYS A 131 15.52 -2.72 -5.62
CA CYS A 131 14.23 -2.66 -6.29
C CYS A 131 14.30 -1.84 -7.57
N ALA A 132 13.38 -2.13 -8.50
CA ALA A 132 13.06 -1.27 -9.61
C ALA A 132 11.95 -0.29 -9.17
N SER A 133 12.32 0.89 -8.70
CA SER A 133 11.32 1.88 -8.23
C SER A 133 11.91 3.27 -8.08
N THR A 134 11.06 4.27 -8.25
CA THR A 134 11.44 5.70 -8.14
C THR A 134 10.69 6.45 -7.02
N GLY A 135 9.81 5.76 -6.28
CA GLY A 135 8.91 6.38 -5.32
C GLY A 135 8.97 5.75 -3.92
N ASN A 136 7.81 5.56 -3.32
CA ASN A 136 7.67 5.06 -1.95
C ASN A 136 8.44 3.77 -1.67
N LEU A 137 8.48 2.84 -2.65
CA LEU A 137 9.21 1.58 -2.49
C LEU A 137 10.72 1.83 -2.41
N ALA A 138 11.28 2.65 -3.30
CA ALA A 138 12.71 2.98 -3.30
C ALA A 138 13.14 3.63 -1.97
N ASN A 139 12.37 4.61 -1.50
CA ASN A 139 12.65 5.29 -0.23
C ASN A 139 12.63 4.31 0.94
N SER A 140 11.62 3.44 0.99
CA SER A 140 11.46 2.47 2.07
C SER A 140 12.54 1.39 2.04
N VAL A 141 12.93 0.88 0.85
CA VAL A 141 14.06 -0.06 0.71
C VAL A 141 15.35 0.60 1.20
N ALA A 142 15.64 1.82 0.75
CA ALA A 142 16.85 2.54 1.15
C ALA A 142 16.92 2.76 2.66
N ALA A 143 15.83 3.24 3.28
CA ALA A 143 15.78 3.53 4.72
C ALA A 143 15.91 2.27 5.58
N ASN A 144 15.14 1.22 5.28
CA ASN A 144 15.19 -0.02 6.05
C ASN A 144 16.52 -0.77 5.86
N SER A 145 17.11 -0.72 4.66
CA SER A 145 18.43 -1.31 4.40
C SER A 145 19.54 -0.59 5.16
N ALA A 146 19.50 0.75 5.19
CA ALA A 146 20.44 1.53 5.99
C ALA A 146 20.37 1.18 7.48
N ALA A 147 19.15 1.05 8.03
CA ALA A 147 18.94 0.64 9.42
C ALA A 147 19.40 -0.81 9.69
N ALA A 148 19.39 -1.68 8.67
CA ALA A 148 19.86 -3.07 8.74
C ALA A 148 21.38 -3.22 8.52
N GLY A 149 22.08 -2.17 8.10
CA GLY A 149 23.48 -2.26 7.66
C GLY A 149 23.65 -3.05 6.35
N LEU A 150 22.60 -3.17 5.53
CA LEU A 150 22.60 -3.94 4.29
C LEU A 150 22.76 -3.01 3.09
N ALA A 151 23.60 -3.37 2.12
CA ALA A 151 23.78 -2.58 0.91
C ALA A 151 22.48 -2.52 0.09
N ALA A 152 22.10 -1.33 -0.37
CA ALA A 152 20.89 -1.12 -1.17
C ALA A 152 21.20 -0.59 -2.57
N TYR A 153 20.59 -1.18 -3.59
CA TYR A 153 20.71 -0.79 -4.99
C TYR A 153 19.33 -0.47 -5.56
N ILE A 154 19.15 0.76 -5.99
CA ILE A 154 17.88 1.24 -6.54
C ILE A 154 18.07 1.47 -8.03
N LEU A 155 17.39 0.67 -8.85
CA LEU A 155 17.47 0.76 -10.31
C LEU A 155 16.29 1.61 -10.80
N ILE A 156 16.58 2.60 -11.63
CA ILE A 156 15.60 3.57 -12.14
C ILE A 156 15.78 3.77 -13.66
N PRO A 157 14.73 4.12 -14.41
CA PRO A 157 14.91 4.62 -15.77
C PRO A 157 15.73 5.91 -15.80
N GLU A 158 16.56 6.11 -16.85
CA GLU A 158 17.51 7.23 -16.99
C GLU A 158 16.84 8.62 -16.87
N ASN A 159 15.57 8.75 -17.29
CA ASN A 159 14.86 10.03 -17.39
C ASN A 159 14.09 10.39 -16.10
N LEU A 160 14.73 10.36 -14.95
CA LEU A 160 14.07 10.67 -13.67
C LEU A 160 14.42 12.08 -13.16
N GLU A 161 13.43 12.72 -12.50
CA GLU A 161 13.59 14.04 -11.89
C GLU A 161 14.57 14.00 -10.70
N PRO A 162 15.53 14.96 -10.58
CA PRO A 162 16.57 14.96 -9.53
C PRO A 162 16.03 14.86 -8.09
N ASN A 163 14.90 15.49 -7.79
CA ASN A 163 14.32 15.52 -6.46
C ASN A 163 13.88 14.13 -5.96
N LYS A 164 13.48 13.23 -6.86
CA LYS A 164 13.11 11.85 -6.52
C LYS A 164 14.33 11.00 -6.17
N ILE A 165 15.50 11.35 -6.70
CA ILE A 165 16.77 10.67 -6.40
C ILE A 165 17.24 11.04 -4.99
N ALA A 166 17.11 12.30 -4.58
CA ALA A 166 17.56 12.79 -3.28
C ALA A 166 16.92 12.04 -2.09
N ALA A 167 15.59 11.84 -2.14
CA ALA A 167 14.84 11.16 -1.08
C ALA A 167 15.25 9.68 -0.87
N THR A 168 15.93 9.10 -1.83
CA THR A 168 16.45 7.72 -1.77
C THR A 168 17.94 7.71 -1.42
N SER A 169 18.73 8.58 -2.06
CA SER A 169 20.18 8.64 -1.89
C SER A 169 20.63 9.08 -0.50
N ILE A 170 19.80 9.87 0.22
CA ILE A 170 20.12 10.35 1.57
C ILE A 170 20.39 9.21 2.57
N TYR A 171 19.82 8.02 2.33
CA TYR A 171 20.04 6.83 3.14
C TYR A 171 21.28 6.02 2.73
N GLY A 172 22.11 6.53 1.80
CA GLY A 172 23.31 5.83 1.32
C GLY A 172 23.04 4.75 0.27
N ALA A 173 21.82 4.62 -0.23
CA ALA A 173 21.51 3.67 -1.30
C ALA A 173 22.21 4.07 -2.62
N ARG A 174 22.69 3.08 -3.37
CA ARG A 174 23.29 3.26 -4.69
C ARG A 174 22.20 3.30 -5.74
N VAL A 175 21.96 4.49 -6.27
CA VAL A 175 20.96 4.69 -7.35
C VAL A 175 21.64 4.50 -8.70
N ILE A 176 21.10 3.60 -9.53
CA ILE A 176 21.61 3.24 -10.85
C ILE A 176 20.58 3.60 -11.90
N ALA A 177 20.90 4.55 -12.79
CA ALA A 177 20.08 4.91 -13.92
C ALA A 177 20.31 3.91 -15.07
N VAL A 178 19.24 3.33 -15.57
CA VAL A 178 19.23 2.32 -16.63
C VAL A 178 18.62 2.93 -17.89
N ARG A 179 19.29 2.78 -19.03
CA ARG A 179 18.73 3.17 -20.34
C ARG A 179 17.63 2.20 -20.74
N GLY A 180 16.41 2.69 -20.82
CA GLY A 180 15.24 1.90 -21.13
C GLY A 180 14.02 2.34 -20.34
N ASN A 181 12.94 1.55 -20.43
CA ASN A 181 11.70 1.75 -19.70
C ASN A 181 11.68 0.93 -18.40
N TYR A 182 10.55 1.01 -17.68
CA TYR A 182 10.37 0.28 -16.40
C TYR A 182 10.47 -1.25 -16.55
N ASP A 183 10.01 -1.80 -17.67
CA ASP A 183 10.06 -3.26 -17.93
C ASP A 183 11.50 -3.72 -18.15
N ASP A 184 12.33 -2.91 -18.84
CA ASP A 184 13.77 -3.16 -18.98
C ASP A 184 14.49 -3.17 -17.65
N VAL A 185 14.14 -2.24 -16.75
CA VAL A 185 14.70 -2.18 -15.39
C VAL A 185 14.30 -3.43 -14.59
N ASN A 186 13.04 -3.85 -14.65
CA ASN A 186 12.58 -5.05 -13.94
C ASN A 186 13.26 -6.32 -14.46
N ARG A 187 13.40 -6.45 -15.78
CA ARG A 187 14.11 -7.57 -16.40
C ARG A 187 15.56 -7.62 -15.92
N LEU A 188 16.26 -6.48 -15.92
CA LEU A 188 17.63 -6.40 -15.40
C LEU A 188 17.71 -6.82 -13.92
N CYS A 189 16.76 -6.41 -13.08
CA CYS A 189 16.71 -6.85 -11.69
C CYS A 189 16.58 -8.38 -11.56
N THR A 190 15.80 -9.00 -12.43
CA THR A 190 15.66 -10.48 -12.47
C THR A 190 16.98 -11.14 -12.86
N GLU A 191 17.62 -10.68 -13.92
CA GLU A 191 18.91 -11.21 -14.38
C GLU A 191 20.03 -11.05 -13.36
N VAL A 192 20.04 -9.94 -12.61
CA VAL A 192 21.01 -9.70 -11.53
C VAL A 192 20.73 -10.64 -10.35
N ALA A 193 19.46 -10.85 -9.97
CA ALA A 193 19.09 -11.76 -8.89
C ALA A 193 19.47 -13.22 -9.15
N GLU A 194 19.54 -13.64 -10.43
CA GLU A 194 20.00 -14.98 -10.82
C GLU A 194 21.52 -15.15 -10.74
N ARG A 195 22.27 -14.06 -10.84
CA ARG A 195 23.76 -14.08 -10.91
C ARG A 195 24.44 -13.72 -9.61
N HIS A 196 23.74 -13.06 -8.71
CA HIS A 196 24.28 -12.54 -7.46
C HIS A 196 23.39 -12.95 -6.29
N PRO A 197 23.92 -13.16 -5.08
CA PRO A 197 23.14 -13.42 -3.88
C PRO A 197 22.45 -12.14 -3.39
N TRP A 198 21.63 -11.53 -4.24
CA TRP A 198 20.93 -10.28 -3.99
C TRP A 198 19.41 -10.49 -3.94
N GLY A 199 18.76 -9.72 -3.07
CA GLY A 199 17.32 -9.73 -2.91
C GLY A 199 16.65 -8.51 -3.56
N PHE A 200 15.94 -8.72 -4.67
CA PHE A 200 15.07 -7.66 -5.22
C PHE A 200 13.68 -7.81 -4.63
N VAL A 201 13.26 -6.83 -3.82
CA VAL A 201 12.05 -6.91 -2.99
C VAL A 201 10.77 -7.13 -3.81
N ASN A 202 10.73 -6.61 -5.03
CA ASN A 202 9.61 -6.76 -5.95
C ASN A 202 9.81 -7.87 -7.01
N VAL A 203 10.87 -8.67 -6.90
CA VAL A 203 11.18 -9.80 -7.79
C VAL A 203 11.28 -11.08 -6.97
N ASN A 204 12.48 -11.51 -6.57
CA ASN A 204 12.70 -12.79 -5.90
C ASN A 204 12.35 -12.81 -4.39
N LEU A 205 12.18 -11.65 -3.76
CA LEU A 205 11.63 -11.53 -2.40
C LEU A 205 10.13 -11.19 -2.38
N ARG A 206 9.49 -11.07 -3.55
CA ARG A 206 8.09 -10.68 -3.67
C ARG A 206 7.11 -11.52 -2.84
N PRO A 207 7.20 -12.86 -2.73
CA PRO A 207 6.30 -13.64 -1.90
C PRO A 207 6.33 -13.21 -0.43
N PHE A 208 7.53 -12.97 0.11
CA PHE A 208 7.74 -12.54 1.51
C PHE A 208 7.37 -11.07 1.71
N TYR A 209 7.80 -10.21 0.81
CA TYR A 209 7.45 -8.79 0.77
C TYR A 209 5.93 -8.58 0.85
N GLY A 210 5.16 -9.31 0.05
CA GLY A 210 3.71 -9.19 0.01
C GLY A 210 3.03 -9.42 1.36
N GLU A 211 3.59 -10.27 2.21
CA GLU A 211 3.01 -10.64 3.51
C GLU A 211 2.96 -9.46 4.50
N GLY A 212 3.87 -8.48 4.39
CA GLY A 212 3.80 -7.26 5.18
C GLY A 212 2.51 -6.46 4.96
N SER A 213 1.89 -6.57 3.78
CA SER A 213 0.63 -5.90 3.46
C SER A 213 -0.56 -6.42 4.28
N LYS A 214 -0.53 -7.67 4.76
CA LYS A 214 -1.60 -8.26 5.57
C LYS A 214 -1.81 -7.52 6.88
N THR A 215 -0.72 -6.94 7.42
CA THR A 215 -0.77 -6.20 8.69
C THR A 215 -1.70 -4.99 8.63
N PHE A 216 -1.92 -4.43 7.44
CA PHE A 216 -2.92 -3.38 7.23
C PHE A 216 -4.33 -3.89 7.55
N GLY A 217 -4.69 -5.08 7.06
CA GLY A 217 -5.98 -5.74 7.36
C GLY A 217 -6.10 -6.17 8.82
N TYR A 218 -5.03 -6.71 9.42
CA TYR A 218 -5.01 -7.10 10.82
C TYR A 218 -5.28 -5.90 11.73
N GLU A 219 -4.59 -4.79 11.48
CA GLU A 219 -4.76 -3.56 12.27
C GLU A 219 -6.14 -2.95 12.11
N ILE A 220 -6.75 -3.00 10.92
CA ILE A 220 -8.14 -2.56 10.73
C ILE A 220 -9.06 -3.36 11.66
N ALA A 221 -8.98 -4.68 11.61
CA ALA A 221 -9.83 -5.54 12.42
C ALA A 221 -9.60 -5.36 13.93
N GLU A 222 -8.33 -5.33 14.38
CA GLU A 222 -7.98 -5.10 15.78
C GLU A 222 -8.49 -3.75 16.28
N GLN A 223 -8.27 -2.69 15.51
CA GLN A 223 -8.66 -1.32 15.90
C GLN A 223 -10.18 -1.07 15.81
N LEU A 224 -10.91 -1.89 15.06
CA LEU A 224 -12.38 -1.95 15.06
C LEU A 224 -12.95 -2.88 16.15
N GLY A 225 -12.12 -3.32 17.12
CA GLY A 225 -12.54 -4.23 18.19
C GLY A 225 -12.76 -5.66 17.70
N TRP A 226 -11.87 -6.14 16.82
CA TRP A 226 -11.89 -7.48 16.23
C TRP A 226 -13.10 -7.75 15.33
N ARG A 227 -13.56 -6.72 14.64
CA ARG A 227 -14.62 -6.79 13.63
C ARG A 227 -14.06 -6.49 12.23
N ALA A 228 -14.59 -7.15 11.22
CA ALA A 228 -14.31 -6.80 9.84
C ALA A 228 -15.23 -5.65 9.39
N PRO A 229 -14.74 -4.67 8.62
CA PRO A 229 -15.59 -3.61 8.08
C PRO A 229 -16.52 -4.15 6.98
N ALA A 230 -17.65 -3.49 6.74
CA ALA A 230 -18.57 -3.82 5.65
C ALA A 230 -17.94 -3.51 4.27
N ALA A 231 -17.10 -2.47 4.21
CA ALA A 231 -16.45 -2.04 2.98
C ALA A 231 -15.00 -1.55 3.23
N VAL A 232 -14.09 -1.84 2.29
CA VAL A 232 -12.74 -1.27 2.26
C VAL A 232 -12.46 -0.71 0.87
N VAL A 233 -12.05 0.58 0.79
CA VAL A 233 -11.63 1.23 -0.47
C VAL A 233 -10.11 1.34 -0.50
N VAL A 234 -9.47 0.75 -1.52
CA VAL A 234 -8.02 0.58 -1.60
C VAL A 234 -7.47 1.11 -2.92
N PRO A 235 -6.45 1.98 -2.90
CA PRO A 235 -5.79 2.43 -4.13
C PRO A 235 -4.99 1.27 -4.73
N MET A 236 -5.13 1.05 -6.04
CA MET A 236 -4.48 -0.08 -6.72
C MET A 236 -3.46 0.40 -7.75
N ALA A 237 -2.22 -0.04 -7.56
CA ALA A 237 -1.19 -0.06 -8.59
C ALA A 237 -1.14 -1.46 -9.21
N GLY A 238 -0.37 -2.39 -8.61
CA GLY A 238 -0.28 -3.78 -9.04
C GLY A 238 -1.38 -4.72 -8.52
N GLY A 239 -2.27 -4.27 -7.63
CA GLY A 239 -3.35 -5.09 -7.05
C GLY A 239 -2.99 -5.82 -5.74
N SER A 240 -1.71 -5.84 -5.33
CA SER A 240 -1.26 -6.63 -4.18
C SER A 240 -1.86 -6.20 -2.84
N LEU A 241 -2.01 -4.89 -2.56
CA LEU A 241 -2.50 -4.43 -1.26
C LEU A 241 -3.92 -4.92 -0.97
N ILE A 242 -4.84 -4.76 -1.93
CA ILE A 242 -6.25 -5.15 -1.75
C ILE A 242 -6.38 -6.68 -1.53
N THR A 243 -5.60 -7.49 -2.28
CA THR A 243 -5.61 -8.95 -2.12
C THR A 243 -5.06 -9.37 -0.75
N LYS A 244 -4.02 -8.68 -0.25
CA LYS A 244 -3.40 -9.00 1.04
C LYS A 244 -4.20 -8.48 2.24
N ILE A 245 -4.92 -7.38 2.12
CA ILE A 245 -5.90 -6.94 3.13
C ILE A 245 -6.96 -8.03 3.32
N HIS A 246 -7.54 -8.52 2.22
CA HIS A 246 -8.52 -9.60 2.29
C HIS A 246 -7.93 -10.88 2.88
N LYS A 247 -6.73 -11.32 2.41
CA LYS A 247 -6.02 -12.47 2.99
C LYS A 247 -5.86 -12.30 4.50
N GLY A 248 -5.44 -11.11 4.96
CA GLY A 248 -5.27 -10.84 6.38
C GLY A 248 -6.58 -10.96 7.18
N LEU A 249 -7.67 -10.40 6.69
CA LEU A 249 -8.98 -10.54 7.34
C LEU A 249 -9.41 -12.01 7.40
N LYS A 250 -9.24 -12.77 6.31
CA LYS A 250 -9.57 -14.21 6.26
C LYS A 250 -8.66 -15.08 7.15
N GLU A 251 -7.41 -14.69 7.35
CA GLU A 251 -6.52 -15.35 8.31
C GLU A 251 -6.99 -15.15 9.76
N LEU A 252 -7.40 -13.93 10.14
CA LEU A 252 -7.96 -13.67 11.46
C LEU A 252 -9.27 -14.44 11.69
N GLU A 253 -10.14 -14.51 10.67
CA GLU A 253 -11.36 -15.35 10.70
C GLU A 253 -11.01 -16.83 10.91
N ARG A 254 -10.09 -17.37 10.10
CA ARG A 254 -9.64 -18.77 10.18
C ARG A 254 -9.09 -19.14 11.56
N LEU A 255 -8.44 -18.19 12.22
CA LEU A 255 -7.87 -18.36 13.55
C LEU A 255 -8.89 -18.13 14.68
N GLY A 256 -10.15 -17.82 14.37
CA GLY A 256 -11.18 -17.52 15.37
C GLY A 256 -10.95 -16.21 16.13
N LEU A 257 -10.15 -15.30 15.57
CA LEU A 257 -9.86 -14.01 16.19
C LEU A 257 -10.91 -12.93 15.87
N LEU A 258 -11.78 -13.16 14.87
CA LEU A 258 -12.91 -12.28 14.57
C LEU A 258 -14.18 -12.83 15.21
N GLU A 259 -15.12 -11.91 15.53
CA GLU A 259 -16.41 -12.27 16.11
C GLU A 259 -17.39 -12.83 15.09
N GLU A 260 -17.24 -12.40 13.82
CA GLU A 260 -18.15 -12.72 12.73
C GLU A 260 -17.38 -13.12 11.47
N GLU A 261 -18.09 -13.76 10.55
CA GLU A 261 -17.58 -14.09 9.21
C GLU A 261 -17.21 -12.83 8.43
N VAL A 262 -16.07 -12.87 7.72
CA VAL A 262 -15.61 -11.78 6.87
C VAL A 262 -16.47 -11.69 5.61
N ARG A 263 -17.32 -10.67 5.55
CA ARG A 263 -18.18 -10.31 4.39
C ARG A 263 -17.83 -8.95 3.82
N THR A 264 -16.59 -8.52 4.04
CA THR A 264 -16.07 -7.22 3.57
C THR A 264 -16.12 -7.11 2.07
N ARG A 265 -16.85 -6.13 1.54
CA ARG A 265 -16.83 -5.77 0.12
C ARG A 265 -15.56 -4.98 -0.18
N LEU A 266 -14.83 -5.40 -1.21
CA LEU A 266 -13.59 -4.78 -1.61
C LEU A 266 -13.82 -3.81 -2.77
N TYR A 267 -13.38 -2.58 -2.59
CA TYR A 267 -13.49 -1.54 -3.60
C TYR A 267 -12.10 -1.09 -4.06
N GLY A 268 -11.84 -1.26 -5.36
CA GLY A 268 -10.58 -0.86 -5.96
C GLY A 268 -10.63 0.55 -6.52
N ALA A 269 -9.60 1.35 -6.25
CA ALA A 269 -9.51 2.74 -6.69
C ALA A 269 -8.30 2.93 -7.63
N GLN A 270 -8.52 3.48 -8.85
CA GLN A 270 -7.48 3.78 -9.83
C GLN A 270 -7.67 5.18 -10.43
N ALA A 271 -6.63 5.68 -11.12
CA ALA A 271 -6.73 6.88 -11.94
C ALA A 271 -7.20 6.51 -13.35
N THR A 272 -8.06 7.31 -13.99
CA THR A 272 -8.54 7.06 -15.35
C THR A 272 -7.40 6.91 -16.36
N GLY A 273 -6.31 7.66 -16.18
CA GLY A 273 -5.12 7.55 -17.02
C GLY A 273 -4.28 6.28 -16.80
N CYS A 274 -4.64 5.42 -15.82
CA CYS A 274 -4.03 4.10 -15.60
C CYS A 274 -4.97 3.22 -14.77
N ASN A 275 -5.97 2.61 -15.40
CA ASN A 275 -7.08 1.91 -14.76
C ASN A 275 -7.27 0.44 -15.19
N PRO A 276 -6.22 -0.36 -15.47
CA PRO A 276 -6.40 -1.68 -16.10
C PRO A 276 -7.26 -2.64 -15.26
N ILE A 277 -7.15 -2.59 -13.91
CA ILE A 277 -7.95 -3.43 -13.01
C ILE A 277 -9.41 -2.94 -12.97
N ALA A 278 -9.62 -1.63 -12.79
CA ALA A 278 -10.96 -1.06 -12.76
C ALA A 278 -11.70 -1.31 -14.08
N ALA A 279 -11.01 -1.18 -15.22
CA ALA A 279 -11.58 -1.48 -16.53
C ALA A 279 -11.95 -2.97 -16.67
N ALA A 280 -11.16 -3.90 -16.12
CA ALA A 280 -11.49 -5.32 -16.13
C ALA A 280 -12.74 -5.60 -15.29
N VAL A 281 -12.80 -5.09 -14.05
CA VAL A 281 -13.97 -5.24 -13.16
C VAL A 281 -15.24 -4.66 -13.79
N LYS A 282 -15.17 -3.47 -14.39
CA LYS A 282 -16.29 -2.84 -15.09
C LYS A 282 -16.83 -3.66 -16.27
N ARG A 283 -15.95 -4.44 -16.92
CA ARG A 283 -16.35 -5.39 -17.99
C ARG A 283 -16.85 -6.73 -17.45
N GLY A 284 -16.88 -6.96 -16.14
CA GLY A 284 -17.18 -8.26 -15.54
C GLY A 284 -16.12 -9.33 -15.86
N SER A 285 -14.88 -8.94 -16.08
CA SER A 285 -13.77 -9.82 -16.46
C SER A 285 -12.65 -9.77 -15.42
N GLN A 286 -11.87 -10.84 -15.33
CA GLN A 286 -10.59 -10.87 -14.61
C GLN A 286 -9.40 -10.62 -15.54
N GLU A 287 -9.61 -10.69 -16.85
CA GLU A 287 -8.56 -10.50 -17.83
C GLU A 287 -8.11 -9.03 -17.87
N ILE A 288 -6.83 -8.81 -17.63
CA ILE A 288 -6.21 -7.49 -17.61
C ILE A 288 -5.72 -7.14 -19.01
N GLN A 289 -6.22 -6.03 -19.53
CA GLN A 289 -5.69 -5.42 -20.74
C GLN A 289 -4.65 -4.37 -20.33
N PRO A 290 -3.36 -4.54 -20.68
CA PRO A 290 -2.33 -3.58 -20.35
C PRO A 290 -2.62 -2.20 -20.97
N VAL A 291 -2.30 -1.13 -20.21
CA VAL A 291 -2.46 0.26 -20.65
C VAL A 291 -1.14 1.02 -20.51
N LYS A 292 -0.94 2.05 -21.35
CA LYS A 292 0.17 2.98 -21.17
C LYS A 292 -0.22 4.03 -20.13
N PRO A 293 0.45 4.13 -18.98
CA PRO A 293 0.09 5.06 -17.92
C PRO A 293 0.25 6.53 -18.34
N LEU A 294 -0.79 7.33 -18.07
CA LEU A 294 -0.79 8.78 -18.25
C LEU A 294 -1.61 9.43 -17.12
N THR A 295 -1.00 9.70 -15.97
CA THR A 295 -1.66 10.30 -14.80
C THR A 295 -0.64 10.95 -13.87
N ILE A 296 -1.09 11.90 -13.05
CA ILE A 296 -0.33 12.47 -11.93
C ILE A 296 -0.12 11.47 -10.79
N ALA A 297 -0.96 10.44 -10.66
CA ALA A 297 -0.87 9.41 -9.63
C ALA A 297 0.27 8.40 -9.93
N LYS A 298 1.52 8.89 -9.96
CA LYS A 298 2.72 8.13 -10.35
C LYS A 298 2.93 6.86 -9.54
N SER A 299 2.59 6.84 -8.26
CA SER A 299 2.70 5.64 -7.40
C SER A 299 1.70 4.54 -7.77
N LEU A 300 0.64 4.86 -8.52
CA LEU A 300 -0.37 3.92 -9.03
C LEU A 300 -0.19 3.59 -10.53
N ALA A 301 0.78 4.19 -11.21
CA ALA A 301 0.95 4.13 -12.65
C ALA A 301 1.60 2.81 -13.12
N ILE A 302 0.95 1.68 -12.84
CA ILE A 302 1.34 0.34 -13.30
C ILE A 302 0.34 -0.13 -14.35
N GLY A 303 0.75 -0.05 -15.64
CA GLY A 303 -0.12 -0.37 -16.76
C GLY A 303 -0.34 -1.87 -16.99
N ASN A 304 0.58 -2.72 -16.50
CA ASN A 304 0.47 -4.17 -16.52
C ASN A 304 0.60 -4.73 -15.09
N PRO A 305 -0.49 -4.75 -14.31
CA PRO A 305 -0.47 -5.09 -12.88
C PRO A 305 -0.33 -6.60 -12.66
N ALA A 306 0.75 -7.00 -12.00
CA ALA A 306 1.10 -8.41 -11.79
C ALA A 306 0.11 -9.19 -10.90
N ASP A 307 -0.61 -8.53 -9.99
CA ASP A 307 -1.69 -9.13 -9.19
C ASP A 307 -3.08 -8.73 -9.71
N GLY A 308 -3.15 -8.11 -10.90
CA GLY A 308 -4.39 -7.53 -11.45
C GLY A 308 -5.49 -8.55 -11.65
N TYR A 309 -5.18 -9.72 -12.22
CA TYR A 309 -6.11 -10.82 -12.39
C TYR A 309 -6.77 -11.25 -11.06
N HIS A 310 -5.93 -11.48 -10.04
CA HIS A 310 -6.40 -11.89 -8.73
C HIS A 310 -7.20 -10.78 -8.02
N ALA A 311 -6.78 -9.53 -8.17
CA ALA A 311 -7.48 -8.39 -7.59
C ALA A 311 -8.88 -8.23 -8.20
N ALA A 312 -8.99 -8.30 -9.53
CA ALA A 312 -10.28 -8.22 -10.21
C ALA A 312 -11.24 -9.34 -9.80
N GLY A 313 -10.74 -10.60 -9.75
CA GLY A 313 -11.52 -11.74 -9.31
C GLY A 313 -12.00 -11.62 -7.86
N LEU A 314 -11.12 -11.18 -6.98
CA LEU A 314 -11.42 -11.03 -5.56
C LEU A 314 -12.43 -9.89 -5.30
N ILE A 315 -12.29 -8.75 -5.98
CA ILE A 315 -13.27 -7.65 -5.93
C ILE A 315 -14.65 -8.17 -6.33
N ALA A 316 -14.76 -8.89 -7.44
CA ALA A 316 -16.02 -9.46 -7.90
C ALA A 316 -16.59 -10.48 -6.90
N ALA A 317 -15.77 -11.41 -6.40
CA ALA A 317 -16.18 -12.44 -5.44
C ALA A 317 -16.65 -11.86 -4.11
N SER A 318 -16.12 -10.71 -3.68
CA SER A 318 -16.54 -10.02 -2.45
C SER A 318 -17.86 -9.24 -2.61
N GLY A 319 -18.45 -9.19 -3.80
CA GLY A 319 -19.58 -8.31 -4.10
C GLY A 319 -19.22 -6.84 -4.15
N GLY A 320 -17.94 -6.53 -4.28
CA GLY A 320 -17.39 -5.18 -4.40
C GLY A 320 -17.40 -4.64 -5.83
N TRP A 321 -16.64 -3.56 -6.04
CA TRP A 321 -16.56 -2.89 -7.33
C TRP A 321 -15.22 -2.14 -7.46
N SER A 322 -14.95 -1.64 -8.65
CA SER A 322 -13.79 -0.78 -8.88
C SER A 322 -14.18 0.43 -9.72
N GLU A 323 -13.66 1.59 -9.30
CA GLU A 323 -13.85 2.86 -10.01
C GLU A 323 -12.52 3.54 -10.32
N ASP A 324 -12.58 4.45 -11.27
CA ASP A 324 -11.47 5.30 -11.64
C ASP A 324 -11.89 6.79 -11.70
N VAL A 325 -10.91 7.66 -11.49
CA VAL A 325 -11.09 9.10 -11.38
C VAL A 325 -10.04 9.86 -12.19
N SER A 326 -10.40 11.02 -12.71
CA SER A 326 -9.53 11.93 -13.45
C SER A 326 -8.48 12.59 -12.55
N ASP A 327 -7.44 13.15 -13.14
CA ASP A 327 -6.39 13.88 -12.39
C ASP A 327 -6.97 15.10 -11.63
N GLN A 328 -8.01 15.76 -12.17
CA GLN A 328 -8.71 16.84 -11.47
C GLN A 328 -9.47 16.34 -10.23
N GLU A 329 -10.16 15.21 -10.33
CA GLU A 329 -10.85 14.56 -9.19
C GLU A 329 -9.84 14.10 -8.13
N ILE A 330 -8.65 13.64 -8.53
CA ILE A 330 -7.56 13.27 -7.61
C ILE A 330 -7.15 14.49 -6.77
N VAL A 331 -6.90 15.63 -7.40
CA VAL A 331 -6.53 16.88 -6.71
C VAL A 331 -7.65 17.34 -5.78
N ALA A 332 -8.91 17.27 -6.23
CA ALA A 332 -10.07 17.57 -5.40
C ALA A 332 -10.17 16.65 -4.18
N GLY A 333 -9.90 15.35 -4.35
CA GLY A 333 -9.86 14.36 -3.26
C GLY A 333 -8.76 14.65 -2.23
N ILE A 334 -7.56 15.06 -2.67
CA ILE A 334 -6.48 15.49 -1.76
C ILE A 334 -6.91 16.68 -0.93
N LYS A 335 -7.46 17.73 -1.58
CA LYS A 335 -7.93 18.97 -0.91
C LYS A 335 -9.05 18.67 0.07
N LEU A 336 -10.04 17.88 -0.35
CA LEU A 336 -11.15 17.49 0.51
C LEU A 336 -10.69 16.83 1.80
N LEU A 337 -9.77 15.84 1.71
CA LEU A 337 -9.23 15.17 2.88
C LEU A 337 -8.46 16.12 3.79
N ALA A 338 -7.65 17.00 3.21
CA ALA A 338 -6.88 17.99 3.97
C ALA A 338 -7.78 19.01 4.67
N GLU A 339 -8.80 19.53 4.01
CA GLU A 339 -9.70 20.55 4.52
C GLU A 339 -10.71 20.00 5.55
N THR A 340 -11.03 18.72 5.47
CA THR A 340 -12.00 18.10 6.41
C THR A 340 -11.33 17.45 7.61
N GLU A 341 -10.25 16.67 7.40
CA GLU A 341 -9.63 15.84 8.46
C GLU A 341 -8.19 16.28 8.80
N GLY A 342 -7.65 17.32 8.16
CA GLY A 342 -6.28 17.78 8.40
C GLY A 342 -5.20 16.80 7.91
N ILE A 343 -5.53 15.91 6.98
CA ILE A 343 -4.61 14.88 6.48
C ILE A 343 -4.17 15.24 5.06
N PHE A 344 -2.89 15.62 4.93
CA PHE A 344 -2.29 15.82 3.61
C PHE A 344 -1.76 14.50 3.06
N THR A 345 -2.45 13.96 2.06
CA THR A 345 -2.10 12.70 1.39
C THR A 345 -1.47 12.92 0.02
N GLU A 346 -0.67 11.93 -0.43
CA GLU A 346 -0.20 11.87 -1.81
C GLU A 346 -1.36 11.58 -2.79
N THR A 347 -1.07 11.63 -4.09
CA THR A 347 -2.06 11.40 -5.17
C THR A 347 -2.82 10.07 -5.03
N ALA A 348 -2.18 8.99 -4.52
CA ALA A 348 -2.86 7.73 -4.26
C ALA A 348 -4.02 7.84 -3.26
N GLY A 349 -3.84 8.63 -2.19
CA GLY A 349 -4.93 8.91 -1.25
C GLY A 349 -6.02 9.79 -1.85
N GLY A 350 -5.65 10.75 -2.72
CA GLY A 350 -6.61 11.53 -3.50
C GLY A 350 -7.49 10.65 -4.38
N VAL A 351 -6.91 9.65 -5.06
CA VAL A 351 -7.64 8.64 -5.82
C VAL A 351 -8.63 7.89 -4.93
N THR A 352 -8.19 7.46 -3.74
CA THR A 352 -9.05 6.72 -2.79
C THR A 352 -10.26 7.55 -2.37
N VAL A 353 -10.04 8.81 -1.98
CA VAL A 353 -11.13 9.71 -1.52
C VAL A 353 -12.12 10.00 -2.64
N ALA A 354 -11.63 10.35 -3.84
CA ALA A 354 -12.47 10.66 -4.99
C ALA A 354 -13.28 9.44 -5.46
N VAL A 355 -12.67 8.24 -5.49
CA VAL A 355 -13.38 6.99 -5.80
C VAL A 355 -14.42 6.67 -4.73
N THR A 356 -14.12 6.88 -3.45
CA THR A 356 -15.08 6.68 -2.36
C THR A 356 -16.32 7.54 -2.57
N ARG A 357 -16.18 8.84 -2.87
CA ARG A 357 -17.30 9.72 -3.21
C ARG A 357 -18.15 9.11 -4.36
N LYS A 358 -17.50 8.72 -5.44
CA LYS A 358 -18.17 8.17 -6.62
C LYS A 358 -18.93 6.87 -6.33
N LEU A 359 -18.38 6.00 -5.49
CA LEU A 359 -19.03 4.75 -5.06
C LEU A 359 -20.27 5.01 -4.21
N ILE A 360 -20.25 6.03 -3.37
CA ILE A 360 -21.40 6.47 -2.57
C ILE A 360 -22.49 7.06 -3.49
N GLU A 361 -22.13 7.97 -4.37
CA GLU A 361 -23.04 8.57 -5.37
C GLU A 361 -23.71 7.51 -6.24
N GLN A 362 -23.04 6.39 -6.51
CA GLN A 362 -23.58 5.24 -7.25
C GLN A 362 -24.40 4.29 -6.38
N GLY A 363 -24.54 4.54 -5.07
CA GLY A 363 -25.23 3.66 -4.13
C GLY A 363 -24.54 2.30 -3.88
N ARG A 364 -23.27 2.17 -4.23
CA ARG A 364 -22.46 0.94 -4.01
C ARG A 364 -21.98 0.82 -2.57
N ILE A 365 -21.70 1.93 -1.93
CA ILE A 365 -21.44 2.05 -0.49
C ILE A 365 -22.65 2.78 0.09
N LYS A 366 -23.30 2.18 1.08
CA LYS A 366 -24.48 2.74 1.73
C LYS A 366 -24.10 3.64 2.89
N PRO A 367 -24.96 4.59 3.29
CA PRO A 367 -24.70 5.50 4.40
C PRO A 367 -24.37 4.81 5.73
N ASP A 368 -24.96 3.65 5.99
CA ASP A 368 -24.82 2.84 7.21
C ASP A 368 -23.71 1.77 7.12
N ASP A 369 -23.01 1.65 5.98
CA ASP A 369 -21.88 0.73 5.85
C ASP A 369 -20.67 1.21 6.66
N LEU A 370 -20.20 0.41 7.61
CA LEU A 370 -18.88 0.64 8.22
C LEU A 370 -17.81 0.53 7.13
N THR A 371 -17.29 1.67 6.71
CA THR A 371 -16.38 1.79 5.58
C THR A 371 -15.00 2.25 6.02
N VAL A 372 -13.96 1.57 5.57
CA VAL A 372 -12.56 1.97 5.78
C VAL A 372 -11.93 2.37 4.45
N ILE A 373 -11.31 3.55 4.40
CA ILE A 373 -10.54 4.01 3.25
C ILE A 373 -9.04 3.96 3.55
N ALA A 374 -8.26 3.46 2.59
CA ALA A 374 -6.82 3.31 2.74
C ALA A 374 -6.07 4.56 2.26
N ILE A 375 -5.44 5.29 3.17
CA ILE A 375 -4.53 6.41 2.87
C ILE A 375 -3.10 5.92 3.00
N THR A 376 -2.42 5.73 1.87
CA THR A 376 -1.21 4.93 1.75
C THR A 376 0.10 5.71 1.74
N GLY A 377 0.07 7.04 1.66
CA GLY A 377 1.28 7.84 1.69
C GLY A 377 1.04 9.33 1.93
N ASN A 378 2.11 10.00 2.35
CA ASN A 378 2.10 11.40 2.76
C ASN A 378 2.17 12.35 1.57
N GLY A 379 1.43 13.45 1.62
CA GLY A 379 1.36 14.48 0.57
C GLY A 379 2.67 15.22 0.33
N LEU A 380 3.54 15.30 1.33
CA LEU A 380 4.87 15.89 1.18
C LEU A 380 5.77 15.16 0.17
N LYS A 381 5.37 13.95 -0.25
CA LYS A 381 6.08 13.19 -1.29
C LYS A 381 5.73 13.62 -2.71
N THR A 382 4.60 14.29 -2.89
CA THR A 382 4.10 14.77 -4.19
C THR A 382 3.47 16.17 -4.06
N PRO A 383 4.15 17.15 -3.42
CA PRO A 383 3.56 18.47 -3.19
C PRO A 383 3.23 19.20 -4.51
N GLU A 384 3.92 18.86 -5.59
CA GLU A 384 3.70 19.40 -6.93
C GLU A 384 2.34 18.98 -7.54
N ALA A 385 1.69 17.99 -6.98
CA ALA A 385 0.38 17.54 -7.46
C ALA A 385 -0.76 18.52 -7.11
N VAL A 386 -0.53 19.41 -6.14
CA VAL A 386 -1.52 20.40 -5.73
C VAL A 386 -1.00 21.81 -6.00
N GLU A 387 -1.68 22.52 -6.88
CA GLU A 387 -1.44 23.96 -7.04
C GLU A 387 -2.04 24.70 -5.85
N LEU A 388 -1.18 25.34 -5.07
CA LEU A 388 -1.56 26.24 -4.00
C LEU A 388 -1.51 27.68 -4.54
N GLY A 389 -2.51 28.48 -4.19
CA GLY A 389 -2.52 29.91 -4.50
C GLY A 389 -1.29 30.62 -3.93
N ARG A 390 -0.86 31.70 -4.57
CA ARG A 390 0.23 32.52 -4.02
C ARG A 390 -0.22 33.15 -2.72
N PRO A 391 0.66 33.24 -1.70
CA PRO A 391 0.32 33.94 -0.46
C PRO A 391 0.08 35.42 -0.77
N VAL A 392 -0.88 36.02 -0.05
CA VAL A 392 -1.08 37.47 -0.09
C VAL A 392 0.05 38.12 0.70
N VAL A 393 0.77 39.04 0.09
CA VAL A 393 1.87 39.76 0.74
C VAL A 393 1.32 41.10 1.25
N ILE A 394 1.58 41.40 2.52
CA ILE A 394 1.22 42.66 3.17
C ILE A 394 2.43 43.22 3.93
N ASP A 395 2.45 44.55 4.15
CA ASP A 395 3.33 45.13 5.15
C ASP A 395 2.84 44.75 6.57
N PRO A 396 3.68 44.83 7.60
CA PRO A 396 3.28 44.53 8.98
C PRO A 396 2.42 45.64 9.59
N LYS A 397 1.26 45.90 8.96
CA LYS A 397 0.27 46.93 9.34
C LYS A 397 -1.10 46.28 9.52
N VAL A 398 -1.73 46.54 10.68
CA VAL A 398 -3.05 45.99 11.02
C VAL A 398 -4.09 46.32 9.94
N ALA A 399 -4.11 47.54 9.43
CA ALA A 399 -5.07 47.96 8.41
C ALA A 399 -4.99 47.12 7.11
N GLN A 400 -3.79 46.71 6.69
CA GLN A 400 -3.65 45.83 5.52
C GLN A 400 -4.12 44.40 5.81
N PHE A 401 -3.86 43.88 7.02
CA PHE A 401 -4.39 42.60 7.46
C PHE A 401 -5.92 42.59 7.48
N GLU A 402 -6.55 43.63 8.07
CA GLU A 402 -8.01 43.78 8.13
C GLU A 402 -8.63 43.85 6.73
N GLN A 403 -7.97 44.57 5.79
CA GLN A 403 -8.42 44.64 4.40
C GLN A 403 -8.40 43.22 3.72
N VAL A 404 -7.37 42.43 3.97
CA VAL A 404 -7.28 41.04 3.42
C VAL A 404 -8.37 40.14 3.97
N ILE A 405 -8.58 40.14 5.30
CA ILE A 405 -9.62 39.28 5.91
C ILE A 405 -11.03 39.69 5.49
N SER A 406 -11.29 40.98 5.35
CA SER A 406 -12.59 41.48 4.85
C SER A 406 -12.83 41.05 3.39
N GLY A 407 -11.79 41.06 2.55
CA GLY A 407 -11.86 40.59 1.17
C GLY A 407 -12.00 39.06 1.04
N LEU A 408 -11.49 38.28 2.00
CA LEU A 408 -11.66 36.82 2.05
C LEU A 408 -13.07 36.45 2.52
N ALA A 409 -13.61 37.16 3.53
CA ALA A 409 -14.97 36.92 4.04
C ALA A 409 -16.07 37.22 2.99
N ALA A 410 -15.80 38.12 2.05
CA ALA A 410 -16.72 38.43 0.95
C ALA A 410 -16.71 37.37 -0.19
N ARG A 411 -15.76 36.41 -0.18
CA ARG A 411 -15.63 35.35 -1.19
C ARG A 411 -16.03 33.99 -0.66
N ALA A 412 -16.24 33.83 0.64
CA ALA A 412 -16.72 32.62 1.31
C ALA A 412 -18.25 32.61 1.38
#